data_e1017e895dd7b148116223b48ecdb522
#
_entry.id   e1017e895dd7b148116223b48ecdb522
#
_cell.length_a   1.000
_cell.length_b   1.000
_cell.length_c   1.000
_cell.angle_alpha   90.00
_cell.angle_beta   90.00
_cell.angle_gamma   90.00
#
_symmetry.space_group_name_H-M   'P 1'
#
loop_
_entity.id
_entity.type
_entity.pdbx_description
1 polymer ?
#
loop_
_entity_poly.entity_id
_entity_poly.type
_entity_poly.pdbx_seq_one_letter_code
_entity_poly.pdbx_strand_id
1 'polypeptide(L)'
;MCKIVKQFFGVLPRMIRYAPKLRKMAKHIDDYSIEERFALSQSFMYSANKAVHIVPYISGQENLPKGQVLFTPNHSSGSDPVSLIMISDRPIAFVSKKEVKKVPVISKAIESCGGKYIDRSDLRSEIKLFKEIDKEMDKFPTLSYVIFPEGTRAKAPDFNVGEFHAGSFKLATRRNIPICPIAIFFSRRVFSGKYHYKKYPVQYRYLKPLYPEEYQNLTTAEISQIVRDEIIEALKDMKIKDREYVKECNNFSDKKLDKVFFVYEKPKKKKHSKSNNK
;
A
#
# COMPACT_ATOMS: atom_id res chain seq x y z
N MET A 1 8.41 25.81 8.50
CA MET A 1 8.41 24.41 8.96
C MET A 1 8.22 23.47 7.76
N CYS A 2 9.07 22.45 7.61
CA CYS A 2 8.99 21.51 6.50
C CYS A 2 7.63 20.78 6.49
N LYS A 3 7.08 20.51 5.30
CA LYS A 3 5.79 19.80 5.10
C LYS A 3 5.70 18.50 5.92
N ILE A 4 6.74 17.67 5.86
CA ILE A 4 6.78 16.38 6.56
C ILE A 4 6.67 16.58 8.08
N VAL A 5 7.32 17.60 8.60
CA VAL A 5 7.27 17.97 10.03
C VAL A 5 5.86 18.39 10.43
N LYS A 6 5.17 19.20 9.59
CA LYS A 6 3.76 19.57 9.83
C LYS A 6 2.84 18.35 9.84
N GLN A 7 3.02 17.45 8.89
CA GLN A 7 2.24 16.20 8.82
C GLN A 7 2.49 15.32 10.05
N PHE A 8 3.74 15.20 10.49
CA PHE A 8 4.10 14.46 11.70
C PHE A 8 3.40 15.04 12.95
N PHE A 9 3.51 16.33 13.18
CA PHE A 9 2.82 16.99 14.30
C PHE A 9 1.30 16.87 14.20
N GLY A 10 0.76 16.86 12.99
CA GLY A 10 -0.68 16.60 12.79
C GLY A 10 -1.10 15.17 13.14
N VAL A 11 -0.26 14.17 12.86
CA VAL A 11 -0.56 12.75 13.14
C VAL A 11 -0.31 12.41 14.61
N LEU A 12 0.64 13.04 15.28
CA LEU A 12 1.08 12.72 16.64
C LEU A 12 -0.07 12.71 17.68
N PRO A 13 -0.96 13.71 17.76
CA PRO A 13 -2.10 13.66 18.71
C PRO A 13 -3.01 12.46 18.47
N ARG A 14 -3.17 12.04 17.21
CA ARG A 14 -3.96 10.87 16.82
C ARG A 14 -3.29 9.58 17.27
N MET A 15 -1.98 9.48 17.11
CA MET A 15 -1.20 8.36 17.63
C MET A 15 -1.35 8.24 19.16
N ILE A 16 -1.23 9.36 19.90
CA ILE A 16 -1.40 9.38 21.37
C ILE A 16 -2.80 8.91 21.74
N ARG A 17 -3.85 9.42 21.07
CA ARG A 17 -5.25 9.05 21.33
C ARG A 17 -5.54 7.56 21.11
N TYR A 18 -4.99 6.97 20.04
CA TYR A 18 -5.27 5.57 19.66
C TYR A 18 -4.33 4.57 20.32
N ALA A 19 -3.12 4.99 20.73
CA ALA A 19 -2.11 4.10 21.29
C ALA A 19 -2.60 3.23 22.47
N PRO A 20 -3.33 3.75 23.47
CA PRO A 20 -3.81 2.91 24.58
C PRO A 20 -4.78 1.82 24.11
N LYS A 21 -5.72 2.15 23.22
CA LYS A 21 -6.69 1.20 22.66
C LYS A 21 -6.01 0.10 21.84
N LEU A 22 -5.11 0.48 20.95
CA LEU A 22 -4.33 -0.46 20.12
C LEU A 22 -3.42 -1.36 20.98
N ARG A 23 -2.80 -0.82 22.03
CA ARG A 23 -1.99 -1.62 22.97
C ARG A 23 -2.86 -2.62 23.75
N LYS A 24 -4.01 -2.19 24.28
CA LYS A 24 -4.96 -3.07 24.97
C LYS A 24 -5.40 -4.20 24.05
N MET A 25 -5.84 -3.88 22.85
CA MET A 25 -6.28 -4.85 21.85
C MET A 25 -5.17 -5.83 21.45
N ALA A 26 -3.93 -5.34 21.20
CA ALA A 26 -2.81 -6.19 20.87
C ALA A 26 -2.37 -7.12 22.04
N LYS A 27 -2.64 -6.72 23.29
CA LYS A 27 -2.35 -7.53 24.49
C LYS A 27 -3.41 -8.63 24.71
N HIS A 28 -4.65 -8.34 24.35
CA HIS A 28 -5.83 -9.22 24.55
C HIS A 28 -6.45 -9.56 23.19
N ILE A 29 -5.60 -9.99 22.25
CA ILE A 29 -5.99 -10.11 20.83
C ILE A 29 -7.10 -11.14 20.61
N ASP A 30 -7.16 -12.19 21.43
CA ASP A 30 -8.13 -13.26 21.30
C ASP A 30 -9.52 -12.88 21.84
N ASP A 31 -9.63 -11.77 22.58
CA ASP A 31 -10.91 -11.26 23.11
C ASP A 31 -11.71 -10.49 22.04
N TYR A 32 -11.14 -10.25 20.87
CA TYR A 32 -11.73 -9.42 19.81
C TYR A 32 -11.85 -10.18 18.50
N SER A 33 -12.95 -9.98 17.79
CA SER A 33 -13.09 -10.46 16.41
C SER A 33 -12.12 -9.75 15.47
N ILE A 34 -11.85 -10.33 14.28
CA ILE A 34 -10.97 -9.68 13.31
C ILE A 34 -11.57 -8.37 12.77
N GLU A 35 -12.88 -8.30 12.67
CA GLU A 35 -13.63 -7.12 12.25
C GLU A 35 -13.46 -5.97 13.27
N GLU A 36 -13.59 -6.24 14.58
CA GLU A 36 -13.37 -5.24 15.63
C GLU A 36 -11.93 -4.73 15.63
N ARG A 37 -10.97 -5.62 15.46
CA ARG A 37 -9.55 -5.29 15.38
C ARG A 37 -9.23 -4.42 14.16
N PHE A 38 -9.82 -4.78 13.03
CA PHE A 38 -9.67 -4.03 11.79
C PHE A 38 -10.36 -2.66 11.88
N ALA A 39 -11.59 -2.59 12.39
CA ALA A 39 -12.34 -1.35 12.56
C ALA A 39 -11.60 -0.32 13.42
N LEU A 40 -10.93 -0.74 14.51
CA LEU A 40 -10.11 0.15 15.33
C LEU A 40 -8.91 0.69 14.53
N SER A 41 -8.22 -0.18 13.79
CA SER A 41 -7.09 0.21 12.97
C SER A 41 -7.51 1.13 11.82
N GLN A 42 -8.64 0.84 11.18
CA GLN A 42 -9.22 1.67 10.11
C GLN A 42 -9.60 3.05 10.63
N SER A 43 -10.23 3.13 11.80
CA SER A 43 -10.59 4.40 12.47
C SER A 43 -9.34 5.24 12.77
N PHE A 44 -8.25 4.60 13.22
CA PHE A 44 -6.98 5.28 13.43
C PHE A 44 -6.41 5.81 12.11
N MET A 45 -6.36 4.99 11.05
CA MET A 45 -5.85 5.40 9.74
C MET A 45 -6.69 6.51 9.11
N TYR A 46 -8.02 6.44 9.23
CA TYR A 46 -8.91 7.50 8.79
C TYR A 46 -8.65 8.82 9.54
N SER A 47 -8.49 8.74 10.86
CA SER A 47 -8.16 9.90 11.68
C SER A 47 -6.79 10.50 11.31
N ALA A 48 -5.78 9.64 11.09
CA ALA A 48 -4.44 10.08 10.67
C ALA A 48 -4.46 10.72 9.28
N ASN A 49 -5.30 10.21 8.37
CA ASN A 49 -5.47 10.77 7.03
C ASN A 49 -5.91 12.25 7.04
N LYS A 50 -6.73 12.65 8.02
CA LYS A 50 -7.12 14.06 8.18
C LYS A 50 -5.92 15.00 8.36
N ALA A 51 -4.81 14.51 8.89
CA ALA A 51 -3.58 15.31 9.05
C ALA A 51 -2.68 15.33 7.82
N VAL A 52 -2.76 14.30 6.98
CA VAL A 52 -1.95 14.20 5.76
C VAL A 52 -2.73 14.61 4.51
N HIS A 53 -4.05 14.76 4.64
CA HIS A 53 -4.95 15.28 3.59
C HIS A 53 -4.97 14.46 2.30
N ILE A 54 -4.91 13.12 2.39
CA ILE A 54 -5.11 12.25 1.23
C ILE A 54 -6.59 12.27 0.83
N VAL A 55 -6.86 12.43 -0.45
CA VAL A 55 -8.17 12.26 -1.07
C VAL A 55 -8.11 11.02 -1.96
N PRO A 56 -8.70 9.90 -1.54
CA PRO A 56 -8.68 8.68 -2.34
C PRO A 56 -9.69 8.77 -3.48
N TYR A 57 -9.25 8.46 -4.70
CA TYR A 57 -10.08 8.20 -5.87
C TYR A 57 -10.05 6.70 -6.14
N ILE A 58 -11.17 6.04 -5.88
CA ILE A 58 -11.27 4.57 -5.91
C ILE A 58 -12.10 4.16 -7.13
N SER A 59 -11.66 3.12 -7.84
CA SER A 59 -12.38 2.51 -8.95
C SER A 59 -12.13 1.01 -9.00
N GLY A 60 -12.96 0.27 -9.74
CA GLY A 60 -12.84 -1.17 -9.90
C GLY A 60 -13.32 -1.96 -8.67
N GLN A 61 -14.09 -1.35 -7.77
CA GLN A 61 -14.61 -2.04 -6.57
C GLN A 61 -15.57 -3.18 -6.94
N GLU A 62 -16.19 -3.11 -8.11
CA GLU A 62 -17.00 -4.17 -8.71
C GLU A 62 -16.20 -5.44 -9.00
N ASN A 63 -14.87 -5.34 -9.10
CA ASN A 63 -13.97 -6.47 -9.34
C ASN A 63 -13.61 -7.24 -8.06
N LEU A 64 -14.01 -6.75 -6.88
CA LEU A 64 -13.60 -7.36 -5.61
C LEU A 64 -14.17 -8.77 -5.44
N PRO A 65 -13.32 -9.82 -5.34
CA PRO A 65 -13.80 -11.18 -5.13
C PRO A 65 -14.45 -11.32 -3.75
N LYS A 66 -15.38 -12.29 -3.65
CA LYS A 66 -15.89 -12.72 -2.34
C LYS A 66 -14.84 -13.59 -1.62
N GLY A 67 -14.96 -13.65 -0.29
CA GLY A 67 -14.06 -14.47 0.54
C GLY A 67 -12.66 -13.91 0.69
N GLN A 68 -11.72 -14.80 0.95
CA GLN A 68 -10.30 -14.44 1.13
C GLN A 68 -9.64 -14.11 -0.21
N VAL A 69 -8.78 -13.10 -0.21
CA VAL A 69 -8.11 -12.57 -1.40
C VAL A 69 -6.65 -12.28 -1.07
N LEU A 70 -5.76 -12.51 -2.00
CA LEU A 70 -4.43 -11.94 -2.01
C LEU A 70 -4.45 -10.63 -2.81
N PHE A 71 -4.33 -9.49 -2.13
CA PHE A 71 -4.16 -8.21 -2.79
C PHE A 71 -2.68 -7.95 -3.10
N THR A 72 -2.38 -7.55 -4.33
CA THR A 72 -1.02 -7.35 -4.81
C THR A 72 -0.85 -5.95 -5.42
N PRO A 73 -0.70 -4.90 -4.57
CA PRO A 73 -0.49 -3.54 -5.05
C PRO A 73 0.96 -3.27 -5.46
N ASN A 74 1.17 -2.29 -6.36
CA ASN A 74 2.47 -1.64 -6.50
C ASN A 74 2.78 -0.76 -5.29
N HIS A 75 4.06 -0.46 -5.04
CA HIS A 75 4.50 0.23 -3.82
C HIS A 75 5.41 1.43 -4.10
N SER A 76 4.92 2.63 -3.86
CA SER A 76 5.69 3.85 -4.09
C SER A 76 5.84 4.75 -2.86
N SER A 77 5.02 4.54 -1.83
CA SER A 77 4.97 5.43 -0.65
C SER A 77 4.70 4.67 0.65
N GLY A 78 5.20 5.21 1.75
CA GLY A 78 4.78 4.75 3.09
C GLY A 78 3.30 5.01 3.40
N SER A 79 2.58 5.79 2.59
CA SER A 79 1.14 5.99 2.74
C SER A 79 0.31 4.84 2.16
N ASP A 80 0.88 3.98 1.29
CA ASP A 80 0.11 2.94 0.60
C ASP A 80 -0.59 1.98 1.56
N PRO A 81 0.08 1.35 2.53
CA PRO A 81 -0.61 0.45 3.47
C PRO A 81 -1.63 1.21 4.36
N VAL A 82 -1.32 2.46 4.74
CA VAL A 82 -2.24 3.30 5.53
C VAL A 82 -3.55 3.54 4.77
N SER A 83 -3.41 3.90 3.50
CA SER A 83 -4.56 4.20 2.64
C SER A 83 -5.35 2.93 2.31
N LEU A 84 -4.68 1.81 2.05
CA LEU A 84 -5.36 0.53 1.78
C LEU A 84 -6.21 0.09 2.98
N ILE A 85 -5.71 0.21 4.23
CA ILE A 85 -6.53 -0.03 5.42
C ILE A 85 -7.75 0.91 5.44
N MET A 86 -7.53 2.18 5.13
CA MET A 86 -8.60 3.20 5.19
C MET A 86 -9.73 2.92 4.20
N ILE A 87 -9.40 2.46 2.99
CA ILE A 87 -10.38 2.27 1.89
C ILE A 87 -10.92 0.85 1.76
N SER A 88 -10.38 -0.11 2.52
CA SER A 88 -10.80 -1.51 2.42
C SER A 88 -12.21 -1.72 2.97
N ASP A 89 -12.98 -2.55 2.27
CA ASP A 89 -14.33 -2.99 2.65
C ASP A 89 -14.33 -4.20 3.60
N ARG A 90 -13.17 -4.78 3.84
CA ARG A 90 -12.98 -6.01 4.63
C ARG A 90 -11.68 -5.98 5.44
N PRO A 91 -11.53 -6.86 6.44
CA PRO A 91 -10.27 -7.01 7.16
C PRO A 91 -9.13 -7.39 6.21
N ILE A 92 -8.06 -6.58 6.23
CA ILE A 92 -6.83 -6.84 5.49
C ILE A 92 -5.62 -6.81 6.43
N ALA A 93 -4.71 -7.75 6.24
CA ALA A 93 -3.44 -7.83 6.93
C ALA A 93 -2.27 -7.66 5.97
N PHE A 94 -1.13 -7.22 6.48
CA PHE A 94 0.07 -6.95 5.69
C PHE A 94 1.23 -7.83 6.09
N VAL A 95 2.03 -8.22 5.09
CA VAL A 95 3.38 -8.70 5.34
C VAL A 95 4.33 -7.51 5.29
N SER A 96 4.88 -7.17 6.45
CA SER A 96 5.74 -5.99 6.64
C SER A 96 7.18 -6.39 6.91
N LYS A 97 8.13 -5.49 6.60
CA LYS A 97 9.54 -5.69 7.00
C LYS A 97 9.68 -5.68 8.53
N LYS A 98 10.60 -6.49 9.07
CA LYS A 98 10.85 -6.57 10.52
C LYS A 98 11.18 -5.23 11.18
N GLU A 99 11.80 -4.29 10.44
CA GLU A 99 12.17 -2.98 10.94
C GLU A 99 10.94 -2.13 11.33
N VAL A 100 9.79 -2.38 10.70
CA VAL A 100 8.54 -1.66 11.00
C VAL A 100 8.04 -1.99 12.40
N LYS A 101 8.43 -3.14 12.97
CA LYS A 101 8.11 -3.53 14.35
C LYS A 101 8.65 -2.53 15.39
N LYS A 102 9.68 -1.76 15.04
CA LYS A 102 10.26 -0.72 15.91
C LYS A 102 9.42 0.56 16.00
N VAL A 103 8.36 0.71 15.19
CA VAL A 103 7.48 1.89 15.21
C VAL A 103 6.26 1.60 16.10
N PRO A 104 6.20 2.13 17.34
CA PRO A 104 5.35 1.59 18.41
C PRO A 104 3.85 1.49 18.09
N VAL A 105 3.23 2.57 17.60
CA VAL A 105 1.77 2.59 17.34
C VAL A 105 1.43 1.85 16.04
N ILE A 106 2.30 1.99 15.03
CA ILE A 106 2.11 1.34 13.73
C ILE A 106 2.25 -0.18 13.86
N SER A 107 3.25 -0.66 14.63
CA SER A 107 3.41 -2.09 14.86
C SER A 107 2.18 -2.70 15.54
N LYS A 108 1.59 -2.01 16.53
CA LYS A 108 0.38 -2.49 17.19
C LYS A 108 -0.85 -2.49 16.29
N ALA A 109 -0.98 -1.51 15.39
CA ALA A 109 -2.02 -1.52 14.38
C ALA A 109 -1.86 -2.68 13.38
N ILE A 110 -0.63 -2.98 12.96
CA ILE A 110 -0.35 -4.12 12.08
C ILE A 110 -0.66 -5.43 12.79
N GLU A 111 -0.15 -5.60 14.01
CA GLU A 111 -0.36 -6.83 14.82
C GLU A 111 -1.84 -7.08 15.11
N SER A 112 -2.60 -6.03 15.43
CA SER A 112 -4.03 -6.16 15.70
C SER A 112 -4.85 -6.58 14.48
N CYS A 113 -4.40 -6.24 13.27
CA CYS A 113 -5.05 -6.69 12.03
C CYS A 113 -4.60 -8.10 11.57
N GLY A 114 -3.79 -8.83 12.35
CA GLY A 114 -3.23 -10.13 11.93
C GLY A 114 -1.99 -10.02 11.05
N GLY A 115 -1.44 -8.81 10.91
CA GLY A 115 -0.25 -8.58 10.09
C GLY A 115 0.99 -9.27 10.64
N LYS A 116 1.88 -9.64 9.74
CA LYS A 116 3.10 -10.40 10.04
C LYS A 116 4.36 -9.64 9.59
N TYR A 117 5.49 -10.04 10.13
CA TYR A 117 6.79 -9.45 9.80
C TYR A 117 7.70 -10.48 9.13
N ILE A 118 8.35 -10.07 8.04
CA ILE A 118 9.27 -10.90 7.30
C ILE A 118 10.72 -10.45 7.49
N ASP A 119 11.59 -11.41 7.76
CA ASP A 119 13.04 -11.28 7.56
C ASP A 119 13.43 -11.94 6.25
N ARG A 120 13.72 -11.12 5.23
CA ARG A 120 14.07 -11.62 3.89
C ARG A 120 15.47 -12.19 3.78
N SER A 121 16.28 -12.03 4.79
CA SER A 121 17.63 -12.62 4.82
C SER A 121 17.62 -14.08 5.27
N ASP A 122 16.48 -14.59 5.75
CA ASP A 122 16.34 -15.95 6.26
C ASP A 122 15.17 -16.70 5.61
N LEU A 123 15.49 -17.67 4.76
CA LEU A 123 14.52 -18.52 4.08
C LEU A 123 13.64 -19.34 5.04
N ARG A 124 14.19 -19.74 6.19
CA ARG A 124 13.42 -20.49 7.22
C ARG A 124 12.35 -19.58 7.84
N SER A 125 12.64 -18.30 7.99
CA SER A 125 11.68 -17.33 8.50
C SER A 125 10.51 -17.13 7.51
N GLU A 126 10.75 -17.24 6.21
CA GLU A 126 9.69 -17.17 5.19
C GLU A 126 8.72 -18.34 5.30
N ILE A 127 9.23 -19.56 5.45
CA ILE A 127 8.38 -20.76 5.62
C ILE A 127 7.53 -20.67 6.89
N LYS A 128 8.14 -20.23 8.00
CA LYS A 128 7.42 -20.02 9.27
C LYS A 128 6.32 -18.96 9.11
N LEU A 129 6.64 -17.87 8.44
CA LEU A 129 5.71 -16.76 8.15
C LEU A 129 4.46 -17.27 7.43
N PHE A 130 4.62 -18.04 6.34
CA PHE A 130 3.48 -18.55 5.58
C PHE A 130 2.62 -19.50 6.43
N LYS A 131 3.22 -20.34 7.29
CA LYS A 131 2.47 -21.17 8.23
C LYS A 131 1.66 -20.35 9.24
N GLU A 132 2.20 -19.22 9.69
CA GLU A 132 1.50 -18.31 10.60
C GLU A 132 0.35 -17.60 9.89
N ILE A 133 0.54 -17.20 8.62
CA ILE A 133 -0.50 -16.60 7.79
C ILE A 133 -1.63 -17.61 7.56
N ASP A 134 -1.30 -18.85 7.19
CA ASP A 134 -2.30 -19.90 6.97
C ASP A 134 -3.18 -20.10 8.21
N LYS A 135 -2.58 -20.23 9.40
CA LYS A 135 -3.33 -20.36 10.66
C LYS A 135 -4.25 -19.15 10.93
N GLU A 136 -3.78 -17.95 10.62
CA GLU A 136 -4.57 -16.74 10.81
C GLU A 136 -5.76 -16.70 9.85
N MET A 137 -5.54 -17.06 8.58
CA MET A 137 -6.59 -17.11 7.57
C MET A 137 -7.60 -18.25 7.83
N ASP A 138 -7.15 -19.37 8.38
CA ASP A 138 -8.06 -20.46 8.79
C ASP A 138 -8.93 -20.05 9.99
N LYS A 139 -8.35 -19.30 10.93
CA LYS A 139 -9.08 -18.75 12.08
C LYS A 139 -10.09 -17.68 11.70
N PHE A 140 -9.79 -16.89 10.67
CA PHE A 140 -10.60 -15.73 10.25
C PHE A 140 -10.93 -15.79 8.75
N PRO A 141 -12.07 -16.41 8.37
CA PRO A 141 -12.44 -16.58 6.96
C PRO A 141 -12.66 -15.28 6.17
N THR A 142 -12.87 -14.15 6.85
CA THR A 142 -13.02 -12.81 6.23
C THR A 142 -11.68 -12.10 6.01
N LEU A 143 -10.59 -12.59 6.61
CA LEU A 143 -9.29 -11.95 6.55
C LEU A 143 -8.61 -12.18 5.20
N SER A 144 -8.25 -11.11 4.54
CA SER A 144 -7.44 -11.10 3.31
C SER A 144 -6.03 -10.58 3.59
N TYR A 145 -5.08 -10.92 2.73
CA TYR A 145 -3.70 -10.43 2.87
C TYR A 145 -3.30 -9.50 1.74
N VAL A 146 -2.48 -8.51 2.09
CA VAL A 146 -1.85 -7.60 1.15
C VAL A 146 -0.35 -7.85 1.17
N ILE A 147 0.21 -8.17 0.02
CA ILE A 147 1.65 -8.30 -0.19
C ILE A 147 2.06 -7.34 -1.30
N PHE A 148 3.02 -6.46 -1.01
CA PHE A 148 3.64 -5.62 -2.02
C PHE A 148 4.71 -6.42 -2.75
N PRO A 149 4.47 -6.86 -4.02
CA PRO A 149 5.37 -7.82 -4.67
C PRO A 149 6.76 -7.24 -4.99
N GLU A 150 6.87 -5.92 -5.12
CA GLU A 150 8.16 -5.24 -5.30
C GLU A 150 9.08 -5.40 -4.08
N GLY A 151 8.52 -5.72 -2.93
CA GLY A 151 9.26 -5.89 -1.69
C GLY A 151 9.97 -4.65 -1.17
N THR A 152 9.98 -3.58 -1.90
CA THR A 152 10.53 -2.28 -1.51
C THR A 152 9.73 -1.19 -2.21
N ARG A 153 9.84 0.04 -1.71
CA ARG A 153 9.22 1.18 -2.39
C ARG A 153 9.98 1.49 -3.68
N ALA A 154 9.25 1.72 -4.78
CA ALA A 154 9.83 2.13 -6.05
C ALA A 154 10.71 3.37 -5.87
N LYS A 155 11.93 3.33 -6.43
CA LYS A 155 12.87 4.47 -6.38
C LYS A 155 12.57 5.52 -7.46
N ALA A 156 11.84 5.14 -8.47
CA ALA A 156 11.50 5.93 -9.64
C ALA A 156 10.13 6.64 -9.49
N PRO A 157 9.70 7.45 -10.47
CA PRO A 157 8.35 8.04 -10.53
C PRO A 157 7.25 6.99 -10.35
N ASP A 158 6.08 7.41 -9.89
CA ASP A 158 4.99 6.54 -9.44
C ASP A 158 4.42 5.58 -10.50
N PHE A 159 4.65 5.83 -11.77
CA PHE A 159 4.29 4.95 -12.87
C PHE A 159 5.39 3.94 -13.26
N ASN A 160 6.53 3.94 -12.54
CA ASN A 160 7.59 2.95 -12.73
C ASN A 160 7.46 1.87 -11.65
N VAL A 161 6.83 0.77 -12.02
CA VAL A 161 6.70 -0.42 -11.18
C VAL A 161 8.01 -1.20 -11.26
N GLY A 162 8.56 -1.55 -10.09
CA GLY A 162 9.73 -2.41 -9.98
C GLY A 162 9.45 -3.84 -10.44
N GLU A 163 10.45 -4.70 -10.33
CA GLU A 163 10.24 -6.14 -10.54
C GLU A 163 9.42 -6.73 -9.40
N PHE A 164 8.55 -7.65 -9.73
CA PHE A 164 7.74 -8.38 -8.77
C PHE A 164 8.42 -9.70 -8.39
N HIS A 165 8.51 -9.97 -7.11
CA HIS A 165 9.05 -11.22 -6.60
C HIS A 165 8.01 -12.34 -6.70
N ALA A 166 8.32 -13.40 -7.42
CA ALA A 166 7.47 -14.57 -7.61
C ALA A 166 6.99 -15.20 -6.28
N GLY A 167 7.84 -15.18 -5.25
CA GLY A 167 7.49 -15.65 -3.90
C GLY A 167 6.29 -14.95 -3.27
N SER A 168 5.96 -13.73 -3.68
CA SER A 168 4.80 -12.98 -3.19
C SER A 168 3.46 -13.63 -3.53
N PHE A 169 3.42 -14.47 -4.55
CA PHE A 169 2.22 -15.14 -5.05
C PHE A 169 2.01 -16.54 -4.45
N LYS A 170 3.00 -17.09 -3.75
CA LYS A 170 2.92 -18.42 -3.11
C LYS A 170 1.74 -18.57 -2.15
N LEU A 171 1.32 -17.49 -1.49
CA LEU A 171 0.16 -17.54 -0.61
C LEU A 171 -1.11 -17.89 -1.38
N ALA A 172 -1.34 -17.24 -2.52
CA ALA A 172 -2.54 -17.47 -3.34
C ALA A 172 -2.54 -18.88 -3.94
N THR A 173 -1.41 -19.31 -4.54
CA THR A 173 -1.31 -20.64 -5.17
C THR A 173 -1.45 -21.79 -4.17
N ARG A 174 -0.94 -21.62 -2.94
CA ARG A 174 -1.09 -22.64 -1.87
C ARG A 174 -2.49 -22.72 -1.30
N ARG A 175 -3.18 -21.58 -1.17
CA ARG A 175 -4.51 -21.50 -0.58
C ARG A 175 -5.64 -21.58 -1.59
N ASN A 176 -5.29 -21.59 -2.86
CA ASN A 176 -6.26 -21.60 -3.97
C ASN A 176 -7.25 -20.43 -3.85
N ILE A 177 -6.76 -19.21 -3.66
CA ILE A 177 -7.55 -18.00 -3.48
C ILE A 177 -7.30 -16.97 -4.59
N PRO A 178 -8.27 -16.12 -4.93
CA PRO A 178 -8.09 -15.10 -5.96
C PRO A 178 -6.93 -14.15 -5.66
N ILE A 179 -6.22 -13.73 -6.71
CA ILE A 179 -5.22 -12.66 -6.68
C ILE A 179 -5.88 -11.41 -7.27
N CYS A 180 -5.99 -10.34 -6.47
CA CYS A 180 -6.54 -9.07 -6.93
C CYS A 180 -5.44 -8.02 -7.02
N PRO A 181 -4.97 -7.66 -8.21
CA PRO A 181 -4.00 -6.59 -8.38
C PRO A 181 -4.62 -5.24 -8.04
N ILE A 182 -3.85 -4.34 -7.42
CA ILE A 182 -4.27 -2.97 -7.15
C ILE A 182 -3.27 -2.00 -7.73
N ALA A 183 -3.69 -1.18 -8.67
CA ALA A 183 -2.88 -0.07 -9.16
C ALA A 183 -3.03 1.14 -8.22
N ILE A 184 -1.91 1.62 -7.68
CA ILE A 184 -1.85 2.82 -6.83
C ILE A 184 -1.07 3.89 -7.58
N PHE A 185 -1.74 4.99 -7.95
CA PHE A 185 -1.11 6.06 -8.69
C PHE A 185 -0.80 7.24 -7.79
N PHE A 186 0.47 7.59 -7.77
CA PHE A 186 1.06 8.84 -7.26
C PHE A 186 0.89 9.12 -5.76
N SER A 187 0.82 8.09 -4.94
CA SER A 187 0.82 8.20 -3.47
C SER A 187 2.10 8.87 -2.91
N ARG A 188 3.21 8.78 -3.65
CA ARG A 188 4.50 9.40 -3.28
C ARG A 188 4.39 10.91 -3.02
N ARG A 189 3.44 11.63 -3.67
CA ARG A 189 3.24 13.08 -3.46
C ARG A 189 2.90 13.42 -2.02
N VAL A 190 2.31 12.50 -1.28
CA VAL A 190 1.86 12.72 0.10
C VAL A 190 3.02 13.08 1.02
N PHE A 191 4.10 12.30 0.98
CA PHE A 191 5.27 12.50 1.83
C PHE A 191 6.48 13.09 1.12
N SER A 192 6.36 13.47 -0.14
CA SER A 192 7.44 14.16 -0.84
C SER A 192 7.46 15.65 -0.51
N GLY A 193 8.64 16.17 -0.18
CA GLY A 193 8.86 17.61 0.01
C GLY A 193 8.70 18.46 -1.25
N LYS A 194 8.50 17.85 -2.43
CA LYS A 194 8.35 18.55 -3.72
C LYS A 194 6.94 19.06 -3.98
N TYR A 195 5.92 18.41 -3.40
CA TYR A 195 4.52 18.69 -3.68
C TYR A 195 3.88 19.40 -2.49
N HIS A 196 3.41 20.64 -2.71
CA HIS A 196 2.81 21.49 -1.70
C HIS A 196 1.33 21.74 -2.04
N TYR A 197 0.51 20.70 -1.93
CA TYR A 197 -0.93 20.77 -2.14
C TYR A 197 -1.65 20.96 -0.80
N LYS A 198 -2.88 21.50 -0.85
CA LYS A 198 -3.79 21.49 0.30
C LYS A 198 -4.34 20.08 0.53
N LYS A 199 -4.65 19.37 -0.56
CA LYS A 199 -5.14 18.00 -0.59
C LYS A 199 -4.33 17.18 -1.59
N TYR A 200 -4.10 15.92 -1.29
CA TYR A 200 -3.30 15.00 -2.10
C TYR A 200 -4.20 13.94 -2.72
N PRO A 201 -4.63 14.11 -3.98
CA PRO A 201 -5.36 13.05 -4.67
C PRO A 201 -4.45 11.86 -4.87
N VAL A 202 -4.93 10.67 -4.53
CA VAL A 202 -4.26 9.40 -4.78
C VAL A 202 -5.29 8.46 -5.38
N GLN A 203 -4.96 7.87 -6.52
CA GLN A 203 -5.87 6.96 -7.20
C GLN A 203 -5.56 5.51 -6.80
N TYR A 204 -6.62 4.74 -6.60
CA TYR A 204 -6.61 3.31 -6.29
C TYR A 204 -7.55 2.63 -7.26
N ARG A 205 -7.05 1.64 -8.01
CA ARG A 205 -7.88 0.86 -8.93
C ARG A 205 -7.70 -0.63 -8.62
N TYR A 206 -8.80 -1.28 -8.24
CA TYR A 206 -8.86 -2.74 -8.17
C TYR A 206 -8.99 -3.27 -9.60
N LEU A 207 -8.02 -4.08 -10.03
CA LEU A 207 -8.01 -4.66 -11.37
C LEU A 207 -8.80 -5.97 -11.39
N LYS A 208 -8.99 -6.52 -12.58
CA LYS A 208 -9.64 -7.83 -12.72
C LYS A 208 -8.84 -8.86 -11.91
N PRO A 209 -9.45 -9.60 -11.00
CA PRO A 209 -8.74 -10.63 -10.24
C PRO A 209 -8.39 -11.82 -11.14
N LEU A 210 -7.25 -12.46 -10.86
CA LEU A 210 -6.93 -13.77 -11.38
C LEU A 210 -7.49 -14.81 -10.42
N TYR A 211 -8.39 -15.65 -10.92
CA TYR A 211 -8.96 -16.76 -10.15
C TYR A 211 -8.08 -18.02 -10.24
N PRO A 212 -8.21 -18.97 -9.29
CA PRO A 212 -7.42 -20.19 -9.28
C PRO A 212 -7.45 -20.96 -10.61
N GLU A 213 -8.57 -21.00 -11.28
CA GLU A 213 -8.76 -21.67 -12.58
C GLU A 213 -7.90 -21.03 -13.69
N GLU A 214 -7.62 -19.72 -13.57
CA GLU A 214 -6.84 -18.98 -14.56
C GLU A 214 -5.33 -19.15 -14.33
N TYR A 215 -4.88 -19.42 -13.10
CA TYR A 215 -3.46 -19.48 -12.78
C TYR A 215 -2.93 -20.87 -12.32
N GLN A 216 -3.80 -21.88 -12.16
CA GLN A 216 -3.39 -23.20 -11.63
C GLN A 216 -2.27 -23.89 -12.44
N ASN A 217 -2.19 -23.60 -13.73
CA ASN A 217 -1.17 -24.15 -14.65
C ASN A 217 0.01 -23.20 -14.86
N LEU A 218 0.05 -22.05 -14.15
CA LEU A 218 1.11 -21.07 -14.26
C LEU A 218 2.10 -21.21 -13.11
N THR A 219 3.35 -20.94 -13.39
CA THR A 219 4.36 -20.73 -12.35
C THR A 219 4.13 -19.41 -11.63
N THR A 220 4.60 -19.29 -10.40
CA THR A 220 4.52 -17.99 -9.68
C THR A 220 5.30 -16.87 -10.37
N ALA A 221 6.26 -17.19 -11.23
CA ALA A 221 6.98 -16.21 -12.04
C ALA A 221 6.09 -15.65 -13.17
N GLU A 222 5.35 -16.52 -13.87
CA GLU A 222 4.39 -16.10 -14.89
C GLU A 222 3.25 -15.29 -14.29
N ILE A 223 2.67 -15.73 -13.15
CA ILE A 223 1.67 -14.95 -12.41
C ILE A 223 2.22 -13.55 -12.06
N SER A 224 3.44 -13.50 -11.57
CA SER A 224 4.14 -12.25 -11.21
C SER A 224 4.23 -11.28 -12.38
N GLN A 225 4.56 -11.78 -13.57
CA GLN A 225 4.68 -10.97 -14.77
C GLN A 225 3.31 -10.46 -15.25
N ILE A 226 2.28 -11.33 -15.29
CA ILE A 226 0.92 -10.97 -15.66
C ILE A 226 0.41 -9.83 -14.77
N VAL A 227 0.46 -10.01 -13.45
CA VAL A 227 -0.02 -9.02 -12.48
C VAL A 227 0.74 -7.70 -12.60
N ARG A 228 2.05 -7.76 -12.82
CA ARG A 228 2.88 -6.57 -13.00
C ARG A 228 2.50 -5.79 -14.26
N ASP A 229 2.29 -6.48 -15.37
CA ASP A 229 1.95 -5.85 -16.66
C ASP A 229 0.57 -5.20 -16.63
N GLU A 230 -0.42 -5.85 -16.00
CA GLU A 230 -1.74 -5.28 -15.78
C GLU A 230 -1.69 -4.00 -14.94
N ILE A 231 -0.89 -3.97 -13.87
CA ILE A 231 -0.70 -2.77 -13.06
C ILE A 231 -0.04 -1.66 -13.89
N ILE A 232 1.00 -1.97 -14.66
CA ILE A 232 1.68 -0.97 -15.51
C ILE A 232 0.70 -0.36 -16.52
N GLU A 233 -0.13 -1.16 -17.15
CA GLU A 233 -1.12 -0.67 -18.11
C GLU A 233 -2.15 0.23 -17.43
N ALA A 234 -2.69 -0.21 -16.28
CA ALA A 234 -3.62 0.59 -15.50
C ALA A 234 -3.03 1.95 -15.08
N LEU A 235 -1.76 1.99 -14.69
CA LEU A 235 -1.08 3.22 -14.28
C LEU A 235 -0.93 4.22 -15.44
N LYS A 236 -0.79 3.77 -16.69
CA LYS A 236 -0.77 4.66 -17.87
C LYS A 236 -2.09 5.41 -18.02
N ASP A 237 -3.21 4.69 -17.91
CA ASP A 237 -4.54 5.28 -17.98
C ASP A 237 -4.82 6.20 -16.78
N MET A 238 -4.45 5.79 -15.56
CA MET A 238 -4.62 6.59 -14.35
C MET A 238 -3.83 7.91 -14.41
N LYS A 239 -2.68 7.92 -15.08
CA LYS A 239 -1.88 9.12 -15.30
C LYS A 239 -2.65 10.21 -16.06
N ILE A 240 -3.48 9.83 -17.03
CA ILE A 240 -4.27 10.76 -17.85
C ILE A 240 -5.25 11.56 -16.97
N LYS A 241 -5.90 10.88 -16.02
CA LYS A 241 -6.89 11.50 -15.12
C LYS A 241 -6.28 12.31 -13.97
N ASP A 242 -5.00 12.13 -13.69
CA ASP A 242 -4.38 12.72 -12.51
C ASP A 242 -4.41 14.25 -12.49
N ARG A 243 -4.28 14.88 -13.65
CA ARG A 243 -4.32 16.32 -13.81
C ARG A 243 -5.68 16.88 -13.36
N GLU A 244 -6.76 16.22 -13.75
CA GLU A 244 -8.12 16.60 -13.39
C GLU A 244 -8.34 16.50 -11.88
N TYR A 245 -7.98 15.39 -11.26
CA TYR A 245 -8.10 15.19 -9.82
C TYR A 245 -7.29 16.19 -9.00
N VAL A 246 -6.07 16.54 -9.44
CA VAL A 246 -5.28 17.57 -8.76
C VAL A 246 -5.94 18.95 -8.87
N LYS A 247 -6.52 19.28 -10.04
CA LYS A 247 -7.27 20.53 -10.26
C LYS A 247 -8.46 20.61 -9.34
N GLU A 248 -9.30 19.58 -9.36
CA GLU A 248 -10.53 19.46 -8.57
C GLU A 248 -10.27 19.57 -7.08
N CYS A 249 -9.41 18.68 -6.54
CA CYS A 249 -9.10 18.62 -5.12
C CYS A 249 -8.60 19.93 -4.52
N ASN A 250 -7.85 20.70 -5.31
CA ASN A 250 -7.14 21.88 -4.82
C ASN A 250 -7.70 23.18 -5.34
N ASN A 251 -8.71 23.14 -6.21
CA ASN A 251 -9.29 24.29 -6.88
C ASN A 251 -8.21 25.16 -7.58
N PHE A 252 -7.33 24.52 -8.36
CA PHE A 252 -6.25 25.19 -9.05
C PHE A 252 -6.74 25.80 -10.37
N SER A 253 -6.26 27.02 -10.67
CA SER A 253 -6.34 27.58 -12.03
C SER A 253 -5.44 26.79 -12.99
N ASP A 254 -5.74 26.81 -14.29
CA ASP A 254 -4.94 26.09 -15.29
C ASP A 254 -3.47 26.54 -15.29
N LYS A 255 -3.21 27.83 -15.18
CA LYS A 255 -1.85 28.38 -15.04
C LYS A 255 -1.09 27.82 -13.83
N LYS A 256 -1.77 27.63 -12.70
CA LYS A 256 -1.16 27.03 -11.51
C LYS A 256 -0.95 25.54 -11.68
N LEU A 257 -1.89 24.87 -12.32
CA LEU A 257 -1.83 23.47 -12.65
C LEU A 257 -0.66 23.17 -13.57
N ASP A 258 -0.47 23.95 -14.65
CA ASP A 258 0.67 23.83 -15.57
C ASP A 258 2.00 23.97 -14.85
N LYS A 259 2.11 24.95 -13.96
CA LYS A 259 3.33 25.14 -13.15
C LYS A 259 3.63 23.94 -12.26
N VAL A 260 2.61 23.30 -11.70
CA VAL A 260 2.74 22.13 -10.84
C VAL A 260 3.13 20.93 -11.67
N PHE A 261 2.51 20.69 -12.84
CA PHE A 261 2.83 19.55 -13.71
C PHE A 261 4.12 19.74 -14.50
N PHE A 262 4.53 20.96 -14.81
CA PHE A 262 5.81 21.22 -15.46
C PHE A 262 7.03 20.75 -14.64
N VAL A 263 6.92 20.76 -13.32
CA VAL A 263 7.96 20.20 -12.43
C VAL A 263 8.10 18.68 -12.59
N TYR A 264 7.06 18.01 -13.08
CA TYR A 264 7.00 16.57 -13.28
C TYR A 264 7.76 16.07 -14.50
N GLU A 265 7.72 16.84 -15.59
CA GLU A 265 8.16 16.42 -16.91
C GLU A 265 9.64 16.73 -17.19
N LYS A 266 10.30 17.49 -16.31
CA LYS A 266 11.73 17.77 -16.49
C LYS A 266 12.55 16.50 -16.18
N PRO A 267 13.26 15.96 -17.19
CA PRO A 267 14.23 14.89 -16.94
C PRO A 267 15.30 15.43 -15.96
N LYS A 268 15.66 14.63 -14.98
CA LYS A 268 16.80 14.96 -14.10
C LYS A 268 18.01 15.22 -14.99
N LYS A 269 18.57 16.42 -14.97
CA LYS A 269 19.89 16.67 -15.54
C LYS A 269 20.84 15.64 -14.92
N LYS A 270 21.42 14.77 -15.76
CA LYS A 270 22.49 13.86 -15.34
C LYS A 270 23.57 14.74 -14.71
N LYS A 271 23.88 14.55 -13.44
CA LYS A 271 25.09 15.10 -12.86
C LYS A 271 26.25 14.47 -13.63
N HIS A 272 26.93 15.28 -14.43
CA HIS A 272 28.21 14.87 -15.00
C HIS A 272 29.12 14.51 -13.83
N SER A 273 29.42 13.23 -13.69
CA SER A 273 30.56 12.79 -12.88
C SER A 273 31.79 13.41 -13.52
N LYS A 274 32.38 14.39 -12.85
CA LYS A 274 33.73 14.81 -13.19
C LYS A 274 34.63 13.59 -12.94
N SER A 275 35.08 12.97 -14.01
CA SER A 275 36.19 12.03 -13.96
C SER A 275 37.42 12.81 -13.48
N ASN A 276 37.84 12.61 -12.25
CA ASN A 276 39.16 13.00 -11.81
C ASN A 276 40.15 11.98 -12.42
N ASN A 277 40.70 12.34 -13.59
CA ASN A 277 42.03 11.85 -13.97
C ASN A 277 43.05 12.61 -13.14
N LYS A 278 43.70 11.91 -12.23
CA LYS A 278 45.09 12.11 -11.83
C LYS A 278 45.63 10.79 -11.30
#